data_9b124dd27d99d636aeabc8f4fb37f11f
#
_entry.id   9b124dd27d99d636aeabc8f4fb37f11f
#
_cell.length_a   1.000
_cell.length_b   1.000
_cell.length_c   1.000
_cell.angle_alpha   90.00
_cell.angle_beta   90.00
_cell.angle_gamma   90.00
#
_symmetry.space_group_name_H-M   'P 1'
#
loop_
_entity.id
_entity.type
_entity.pdbx_description
1 polymer ?
#
loop_
_entity_poly.entity_id
_entity_poly.type
_entity_poly.pdbx_seq_one_letter_code
_entity_poly.pdbx_strand_id
1 'polypeptide(L)'
;MSDVGVPIAALPAAGERGLPRAFRRPWSPLWIAFVSWQWWDELVRRFASAGAADLPEKGIRIAAALGAAGHLAGNAVEALFYLSFWQARGIRLSFARLFEWLVTISVVDLAASWLTRVAENHPGWVAGALELFVGLGAVRGEEQGIGSGFRAAFGSVGLLCLARMVATAAIQRRGAGRGWTAPLALTLTVWLLGRLVSWWSTDLFRGVSPLP
;
A
#
# COMPACT_ATOMS: atom_id res chain seq x y z
N MET A 1 -22.36 -37.52 30.03
CA MET A 1 -21.46 -36.36 29.89
C MET A 1 -22.08 -35.46 28.85
N SER A 2 -22.74 -34.41 29.32
CA SER A 2 -23.55 -33.52 28.49
C SER A 2 -22.67 -32.37 28.02
N ASP A 3 -22.40 -32.33 26.71
CA ASP A 3 -21.78 -31.17 26.05
C ASP A 3 -22.76 -29.98 26.19
N VAL A 4 -22.48 -29.12 27.15
CA VAL A 4 -23.11 -27.82 27.25
C VAL A 4 -22.44 -26.93 26.21
N GLY A 5 -23.01 -26.92 25.01
CA GLY A 5 -22.67 -25.96 23.98
C GLY A 5 -22.92 -24.55 24.50
N VAL A 6 -21.90 -23.87 24.95
CA VAL A 6 -21.96 -22.43 25.27
C VAL A 6 -22.36 -21.71 23.97
N PRO A 7 -23.52 -21.03 23.93
CA PRO A 7 -23.91 -20.24 22.77
C PRO A 7 -22.83 -19.19 22.59
N ILE A 8 -22.20 -19.19 21.42
CA ILE A 8 -21.31 -18.10 20.99
C ILE A 8 -22.21 -16.88 20.82
N ALA A 9 -22.56 -16.26 21.96
CA ALA A 9 -23.15 -14.94 21.96
C ALA A 9 -22.24 -14.05 21.15
N ALA A 10 -22.75 -13.46 20.10
CA ALA A 10 -22.08 -12.48 19.29
C ALA A 10 -21.50 -11.43 20.25
N LEU A 11 -20.19 -11.54 20.52
CA LEU A 11 -19.47 -10.50 21.26
C LEU A 11 -19.72 -9.20 20.49
N PRO A 12 -20.41 -8.23 21.08
CA PRO A 12 -20.52 -6.91 20.46
C PRO A 12 -19.08 -6.47 20.22
N ALA A 13 -18.80 -6.00 19.01
CA ALA A 13 -17.49 -5.53 18.61
C ALA A 13 -17.03 -4.46 19.61
N ALA A 14 -16.32 -4.89 20.64
CA ALA A 14 -15.88 -4.05 21.76
C ALA A 14 -14.93 -2.91 21.32
N GLY A 15 -14.55 -2.88 20.04
CA GLY A 15 -13.68 -1.87 19.44
C GLY A 15 -14.38 -0.68 18.78
N GLU A 16 -15.70 -0.72 18.59
CA GLU A 16 -16.37 0.34 17.81
C GLU A 16 -16.76 1.59 18.64
N ARG A 17 -16.76 1.49 19.96
CA ARG A 17 -17.29 2.56 20.85
C ARG A 17 -16.43 3.83 20.93
N GLY A 18 -15.20 3.83 20.45
CA GLY A 18 -14.27 4.97 20.53
C GLY A 18 -13.92 5.65 19.20
N LEU A 19 -14.45 5.17 18.08
CA LEU A 19 -14.13 5.76 16.77
C LEU A 19 -15.12 6.87 16.42
N PRO A 20 -14.64 7.98 15.82
CA PRO A 20 -15.51 8.94 15.13
C PRO A 20 -16.41 8.18 14.14
N ARG A 21 -17.66 8.61 14.00
CA ARG A 21 -18.65 7.92 13.13
C ARG A 21 -18.13 7.68 11.70
N ALA A 22 -17.28 8.56 11.19
CA ALA A 22 -16.62 8.44 9.89
C ALA A 22 -15.77 7.15 9.75
N PHE A 23 -15.25 6.61 10.86
CA PHE A 23 -14.44 5.39 10.86
C PHE A 23 -15.20 4.12 11.26
N ARG A 24 -16.51 4.21 11.50
CA ARG A 24 -17.33 3.07 11.93
C ARG A 24 -17.87 2.24 10.78
N ARG A 25 -18.02 2.82 9.60
CA ARG A 25 -18.43 2.12 8.39
C ARG A 25 -17.34 2.21 7.37
N PRO A 26 -16.81 1.09 6.92
CA PRO A 26 -15.94 1.07 5.76
C PRO A 26 -16.72 1.64 4.56
N TRP A 27 -16.01 2.29 3.71
CA TRP A 27 -16.50 3.09 2.62
C TRP A 27 -17.27 2.25 1.61
N SER A 28 -18.25 2.85 0.97
CA SER A 28 -19.04 2.21 -0.06
C SER A 28 -18.15 1.75 -1.23
N PRO A 29 -18.61 0.80 -2.07
CA PRO A 29 -17.94 0.42 -3.31
C PRO A 29 -17.58 1.63 -4.19
N LEU A 30 -18.34 2.71 -4.09
CA LEU A 30 -18.06 3.98 -4.76
C LEU A 30 -16.72 4.61 -4.33
N TRP A 31 -16.36 4.46 -3.05
CA TRP A 31 -15.07 4.94 -2.56
C TRP A 31 -13.91 4.13 -3.13
N ILE A 32 -14.04 2.81 -3.16
CA ILE A 32 -13.04 1.93 -3.77
C ILE A 32 -12.87 2.28 -5.26
N ALA A 33 -13.97 2.47 -5.96
CA ALA A 33 -13.95 2.90 -7.37
C ALA A 33 -13.28 4.26 -7.54
N PHE A 34 -13.57 5.22 -6.66
CA PHE A 34 -12.94 6.55 -6.68
C PHE A 34 -11.43 6.47 -6.45
N VAL A 35 -10.97 5.74 -5.42
CA VAL A 35 -9.53 5.56 -5.15
C VAL A 35 -8.84 4.86 -6.32
N SER A 36 -9.48 3.84 -6.90
CA SER A 36 -8.95 3.13 -8.07
C SER A 36 -8.82 4.05 -9.27
N TRP A 37 -9.79 4.93 -9.49
CA TRP A 37 -9.73 5.92 -10.55
C TRP A 37 -8.60 6.93 -10.32
N GLN A 38 -8.41 7.41 -9.08
CA GLN A 38 -7.29 8.31 -8.75
C GLN A 38 -5.94 7.64 -9.02
N TRP A 39 -5.80 6.34 -8.72
CA TRP A 39 -4.61 5.57 -9.06
C TRP A 39 -4.41 5.46 -10.57
N TRP A 40 -5.47 5.17 -11.32
CA TRP A 40 -5.41 5.12 -12.78
C TRP A 40 -4.99 6.47 -13.38
N ASP A 41 -5.58 7.58 -12.93
CA ASP A 41 -5.25 8.92 -13.39
C ASP A 41 -3.79 9.30 -13.08
N GLU A 42 -3.32 8.97 -11.88
CA GLU A 42 -1.92 9.18 -11.48
C GLU A 42 -0.96 8.36 -12.35
N LEU A 43 -1.28 7.10 -12.63
CA LEU A 43 -0.45 6.25 -13.48
C LEU A 43 -0.44 6.73 -14.95
N VAL A 44 -1.57 7.19 -15.47
CA VAL A 44 -1.62 7.81 -16.81
C VAL A 44 -0.65 8.99 -16.89
N ARG A 45 -0.68 9.88 -15.89
CA ARG A 45 0.24 11.03 -15.83
C ARG A 45 1.70 10.61 -15.73
N ARG A 46 2.00 9.61 -14.90
CA ARG A 46 3.37 9.08 -14.75
C ARG A 46 3.90 8.49 -16.04
N PHE A 47 3.13 7.65 -16.71
CA PHE A 47 3.56 7.05 -17.98
C PHE A 47 3.71 8.11 -19.08
N ALA A 48 2.86 9.12 -19.09
CA ALA A 48 2.98 10.22 -20.04
C ALA A 48 4.24 11.07 -19.80
N SER A 49 4.64 11.28 -18.53
CA SER A 49 5.84 12.06 -18.17
C SER A 49 7.13 11.28 -18.30
N ALA A 50 7.12 9.96 -18.10
CA ALA A 50 8.32 9.10 -18.10
C ALA A 50 8.88 8.80 -19.49
N GLY A 51 8.50 9.57 -20.52
CA GLY A 51 9.04 9.38 -21.87
C GLY A 51 8.50 8.14 -22.60
N ALA A 52 7.37 7.57 -22.16
CA ALA A 52 6.61 6.60 -22.94
C ALA A 52 5.99 7.27 -24.21
N ALA A 53 6.68 8.29 -24.73
CA ALA A 53 6.26 9.06 -25.90
C ALA A 53 6.10 8.18 -27.15
N ASP A 54 6.74 7.01 -27.17
CA ASP A 54 6.61 6.03 -28.24
C ASP A 54 5.36 5.14 -28.11
N LEU A 55 4.70 5.15 -26.96
CA LEU A 55 3.46 4.42 -26.78
C LEU A 55 2.25 5.27 -27.24
N PRO A 56 1.36 4.70 -28.04
CA PRO A 56 0.12 5.39 -28.38
C PRO A 56 -0.68 5.65 -27.09
N GLU A 57 -1.41 6.76 -27.02
CA GLU A 57 -2.21 7.16 -25.86
C GLU A 57 -3.09 6.03 -25.31
N LYS A 58 -3.64 5.21 -26.22
CA LYS A 58 -4.40 4.00 -25.83
C LYS A 58 -3.55 2.99 -25.05
N GLY A 59 -2.30 2.82 -25.43
CA GLY A 59 -1.35 1.94 -24.72
C GLY A 59 -1.07 2.42 -23.30
N ILE A 60 -0.85 3.72 -23.13
CA ILE A 60 -0.66 4.35 -21.81
C ILE A 60 -1.88 4.13 -20.92
N ARG A 61 -3.08 4.35 -21.44
CA ARG A 61 -4.32 4.15 -20.68
C ARG A 61 -4.54 2.70 -20.27
N ILE A 62 -4.22 1.74 -21.13
CA ILE A 62 -4.30 0.31 -20.81
C ILE A 62 -3.28 -0.06 -19.73
N ALA A 63 -2.02 0.38 -19.87
CA ALA A 63 -0.99 0.12 -18.87
C ALA A 63 -1.36 0.71 -17.50
N ALA A 64 -1.91 1.92 -17.48
CA ALA A 64 -2.40 2.56 -16.26
C ALA A 64 -3.57 1.78 -15.61
N ALA A 65 -4.50 1.26 -16.42
CA ALA A 65 -5.61 0.45 -15.94
C ALA A 65 -5.12 -0.87 -15.32
N LEU A 66 -4.15 -1.53 -15.96
CA LEU A 66 -3.51 -2.74 -15.42
C LEU A 66 -2.75 -2.43 -14.14
N GLY A 67 -2.05 -1.29 -14.07
CA GLY A 67 -1.36 -0.84 -12.85
C GLY A 67 -2.32 -0.57 -11.69
N ALA A 68 -3.45 0.10 -11.94
CA ALA A 68 -4.48 0.35 -10.92
C ALA A 68 -5.14 -0.96 -10.45
N ALA A 69 -5.42 -1.90 -11.37
CA ALA A 69 -5.91 -3.22 -11.01
C ALA A 69 -4.87 -4.02 -10.20
N GLY A 70 -3.59 -3.94 -10.58
CA GLY A 70 -2.48 -4.53 -9.82
C GLY A 70 -2.37 -3.97 -8.41
N HIS A 71 -2.58 -2.66 -8.24
CA HIS A 71 -2.61 -2.04 -6.92
C HIS A 71 -3.75 -2.57 -6.04
N LEU A 72 -4.96 -2.72 -6.59
CA LEU A 72 -6.08 -3.36 -5.88
C LEU A 72 -5.79 -4.82 -5.53
N ALA A 73 -5.23 -5.57 -6.47
CA ALA A 73 -4.83 -6.96 -6.23
C ALA A 73 -3.77 -7.05 -5.12
N GLY A 74 -2.80 -6.14 -5.10
CA GLY A 74 -1.81 -6.03 -4.03
C GLY A 74 -2.45 -5.82 -2.65
N ASN A 75 -3.39 -4.89 -2.53
CA ASN A 75 -4.14 -4.66 -1.29
C ASN A 75 -4.98 -5.90 -0.89
N ALA A 76 -5.53 -6.64 -1.85
CA ALA A 76 -6.27 -7.87 -1.58
C ALA A 76 -5.34 -8.99 -1.05
N VAL A 77 -4.16 -9.15 -1.65
CA VAL A 77 -3.14 -10.10 -1.19
C VAL A 77 -2.66 -9.73 0.21
N GLU A 78 -2.39 -8.46 0.48
CA GLU A 78 -2.01 -7.95 1.80
C GLU A 78 -3.10 -8.25 2.84
N ALA A 79 -4.38 -8.02 2.50
CA ALA A 79 -5.52 -8.37 3.36
C ALA A 79 -5.58 -9.87 3.67
N LEU A 80 -5.32 -10.73 2.69
CA LEU A 80 -5.29 -12.19 2.86
C LEU A 80 -4.17 -12.62 3.80
N PHE A 81 -2.97 -12.02 3.69
CA PHE A 81 -1.87 -12.29 4.62
C PHE A 81 -2.25 -11.97 6.07
N TYR A 82 -2.80 -10.79 6.31
CA TYR A 82 -3.25 -10.41 7.65
C TYR A 82 -4.36 -11.31 8.16
N LEU A 83 -5.32 -11.63 7.30
CA LEU A 83 -6.42 -12.52 7.64
C LEU A 83 -5.91 -13.91 8.07
N SER A 84 -5.05 -14.51 7.25
CA SER A 84 -4.47 -15.83 7.51
C SER A 84 -3.69 -15.88 8.83
N PHE A 85 -2.86 -14.87 9.07
CA PHE A 85 -2.10 -14.75 10.32
C PHE A 85 -3.00 -14.68 11.56
N TRP A 86 -4.05 -13.85 11.50
CA TRP A 86 -4.95 -13.68 12.63
C TRP A 86 -5.88 -14.88 12.81
N GLN A 87 -6.32 -15.53 11.73
CA GLN A 87 -7.08 -16.77 11.80
C GLN A 87 -6.29 -17.91 12.43
N ALA A 88 -5.00 -18.05 12.09
CA ALA A 88 -4.12 -19.03 12.73
C ALA A 88 -3.97 -18.83 14.25
N ARG A 89 -4.31 -17.63 14.75
CA ARG A 89 -4.34 -17.28 16.20
C ARG A 89 -5.73 -17.31 16.80
N GLY A 90 -6.73 -17.87 16.09
CA GLY A 90 -8.11 -17.97 16.54
C GLY A 90 -8.89 -16.65 16.47
N ILE A 91 -8.34 -15.61 15.83
CA ILE A 91 -8.99 -14.30 15.71
C ILE A 91 -9.65 -14.19 14.34
N ARG A 92 -10.96 -14.00 14.31
CA ARG A 92 -11.73 -13.86 13.08
C ARG A 92 -11.84 -12.40 12.68
N LEU A 93 -11.16 -12.03 11.60
CA LEU A 93 -11.29 -10.72 10.94
C LEU A 93 -12.14 -10.87 9.67
N SER A 94 -12.77 -9.80 9.25
CA SER A 94 -13.48 -9.76 7.97
C SER A 94 -12.52 -9.35 6.87
N PHE A 95 -12.41 -10.17 5.80
CA PHE A 95 -11.62 -9.82 4.61
C PHE A 95 -12.09 -8.49 3.99
N ALA A 96 -13.41 -8.34 3.79
CA ALA A 96 -13.96 -7.14 3.19
C ALA A 96 -13.55 -5.87 3.96
N ARG A 97 -13.64 -5.90 5.29
CA ARG A 97 -13.22 -4.76 6.12
C ARG A 97 -11.72 -4.48 6.04
N LEU A 98 -10.88 -5.52 6.10
CA LEU A 98 -9.43 -5.34 5.95
C LEU A 98 -9.09 -4.75 4.59
N PHE A 99 -9.65 -5.30 3.52
CA PHE A 99 -9.43 -4.84 2.16
C PHE A 99 -9.86 -3.37 1.99
N GLU A 100 -11.06 -3.01 2.40
CA GLU A 100 -11.56 -1.64 2.33
C GLU A 100 -10.67 -0.65 3.07
N TRP A 101 -10.17 -1.02 4.25
CA TRP A 101 -9.25 -0.20 5.00
C TRP A 101 -7.88 -0.08 4.32
N LEU A 102 -7.35 -1.16 3.75
CA LEU A 102 -6.08 -1.11 3.02
C LEU A 102 -6.18 -0.22 1.79
N VAL A 103 -7.29 -0.32 1.03
CA VAL A 103 -7.57 0.60 -0.08
C VAL A 103 -7.66 2.05 0.42
N THR A 104 -8.29 2.29 1.56
CA THR A 104 -8.37 3.65 2.13
C THR A 104 -6.99 4.16 2.56
N ILE A 105 -6.18 3.33 3.20
CA ILE A 105 -4.81 3.70 3.62
C ILE A 105 -3.92 3.92 2.39
N SER A 106 -4.17 3.25 1.28
CA SER A 106 -3.38 3.43 0.06
C SER A 106 -3.49 4.83 -0.55
N VAL A 107 -4.44 5.66 -0.10
CA VAL A 107 -4.47 7.09 -0.41
C VAL A 107 -3.18 7.80 0.08
N VAL A 108 -2.54 7.30 1.13
CA VAL A 108 -1.23 7.79 1.60
C VAL A 108 -0.16 7.55 0.54
N ASP A 109 -0.20 6.40 -0.15
CA ASP A 109 0.75 6.10 -1.23
C ASP A 109 0.48 6.99 -2.45
N LEU A 110 -0.80 7.26 -2.73
CA LEU A 110 -1.19 8.19 -3.78
C LEU A 110 -0.67 9.62 -3.47
N ALA A 111 -0.79 10.05 -2.23
CA ALA A 111 -0.24 11.32 -1.77
C ALA A 111 1.29 11.35 -1.89
N ALA A 112 1.97 10.26 -1.51
CA ALA A 112 3.42 10.13 -1.67
C ALA A 112 3.83 10.23 -3.15
N SER A 113 3.10 9.53 -4.04
CA SER A 113 3.29 9.59 -5.48
C SER A 113 3.16 11.01 -6.02
N TRP A 114 2.15 11.73 -5.60
CA TRP A 114 1.90 13.10 -6.01
C TRP A 114 3.00 14.06 -5.50
N LEU A 115 3.41 13.92 -4.23
CA LEU A 115 4.49 14.72 -3.64
C LEU A 115 5.83 14.47 -4.33
N THR A 116 6.12 13.22 -4.70
CA THR A 116 7.33 12.89 -5.48
C THR A 116 7.35 13.66 -6.79
N ARG A 117 6.25 13.67 -7.53
CA ARG A 117 6.14 14.42 -8.78
C ARG A 117 6.28 15.93 -8.58
N VAL A 118 5.72 16.48 -7.49
CA VAL A 118 5.92 17.91 -7.16
C VAL A 118 7.40 18.20 -6.90
N ALA A 119 8.09 17.31 -6.18
CA ALA A 119 9.52 17.45 -5.90
C ALA A 119 10.38 17.39 -7.17
N GLU A 120 10.04 16.50 -8.12
CA GLU A 120 10.72 16.39 -9.41
C GLU A 120 10.60 17.68 -10.24
N ASN A 121 9.46 18.37 -10.17
CA ASN A 121 9.20 19.60 -10.90
C ASN A 121 9.71 20.86 -10.20
N HIS A 122 10.07 20.80 -8.93
CA HIS A 122 10.54 21.92 -8.11
C HIS A 122 11.85 21.58 -7.39
N PRO A 123 12.99 21.56 -8.12
CA PRO A 123 14.29 21.26 -7.53
C PRO A 123 14.69 22.30 -6.48
N GLY A 124 15.61 21.94 -5.59
CA GLY A 124 16.12 22.79 -4.54
C GLY A 124 15.53 22.49 -3.16
N TRP A 125 15.29 23.55 -2.36
CA TRP A 125 14.82 23.38 -0.98
C TRP A 125 13.46 22.65 -0.86
N VAL A 126 12.58 22.82 -1.85
CA VAL A 126 11.27 22.14 -1.89
C VAL A 126 11.49 20.63 -2.02
N ALA A 127 12.38 20.20 -2.90
CA ALA A 127 12.73 18.79 -3.06
C ALA A 127 13.29 18.21 -1.74
N GLY A 128 14.23 18.93 -1.09
CA GLY A 128 14.79 18.50 0.19
C GLY A 128 13.76 18.40 1.31
N ALA A 129 12.81 19.33 1.38
CA ALA A 129 11.72 19.24 2.35
C ALA A 129 10.80 18.04 2.07
N LEU A 130 10.49 17.76 0.81
CA LEU A 130 9.63 16.64 0.42
C LEU A 130 10.32 15.27 0.55
N GLU A 131 11.66 15.20 0.46
CA GLU A 131 12.42 13.97 0.72
C GLU A 131 12.10 13.37 2.10
N LEU A 132 11.86 14.20 3.11
CA LEU A 132 11.48 13.72 4.44
C LEU A 132 10.14 12.96 4.43
N PHE A 133 9.20 13.41 3.60
CA PHE A 133 7.85 12.81 3.53
C PHE A 133 7.83 11.56 2.65
N VAL A 134 8.48 11.58 1.50
CA VAL A 134 8.42 10.48 0.52
C VAL A 134 9.65 9.57 0.55
N GLY A 135 10.75 9.98 1.16
CA GLY A 135 12.00 9.25 1.26
C GLY A 135 13.06 9.74 0.27
N LEU A 136 14.32 9.63 0.69
CA LEU A 136 15.49 10.14 -0.03
C LEU A 136 15.64 9.58 -1.46
N GLY A 137 15.33 8.30 -1.66
CA GLY A 137 15.49 7.66 -2.96
C GLY A 137 14.37 7.96 -3.96
N ALA A 138 13.24 8.51 -3.48
CA ALA A 138 12.11 8.82 -4.36
C ALA A 138 12.32 10.10 -5.17
N VAL A 139 13.16 11.03 -4.67
CA VAL A 139 13.33 12.37 -5.24
C VAL A 139 14.62 12.50 -6.08
N ARG A 140 15.67 11.76 -5.73
CA ARG A 140 16.99 11.92 -6.36
C ARG A 140 17.18 11.22 -7.70
N GLY A 141 16.16 10.54 -8.20
CA GLY A 141 16.25 9.83 -9.47
C GLY A 141 17.14 8.60 -9.45
N GLU A 142 17.08 7.82 -10.49
CA GLU A 142 17.91 6.63 -10.68
C GLU A 142 19.33 7.03 -11.10
N GLU A 143 20.27 7.15 -10.17
CA GLU A 143 21.66 6.97 -10.52
C GLU A 143 21.84 5.52 -11.00
N GLN A 144 22.11 5.35 -12.28
CA GLN A 144 22.37 4.05 -12.90
C GLN A 144 23.61 3.43 -12.25
N GLY A 145 23.42 2.37 -11.46
CA GLY A 145 24.52 1.67 -10.80
C GLY A 145 24.07 0.39 -10.09
N ILE A 146 25.04 -0.43 -9.75
CA ILE A 146 24.85 -1.63 -8.93
C ILE A 146 24.26 -1.18 -7.59
N GLY A 147 23.03 -1.62 -7.27
CA GLY A 147 22.29 -1.20 -6.09
C GLY A 147 21.14 -0.22 -6.36
N SER A 148 20.91 0.21 -7.60
CA SER A 148 19.75 1.04 -7.98
C SER A 148 18.43 0.33 -7.64
N GLY A 149 18.33 -0.98 -7.81
CA GLY A 149 17.16 -1.78 -7.41
C GLY A 149 16.92 -1.74 -5.90
N PHE A 150 17.97 -1.85 -5.08
CA PHE A 150 17.85 -1.72 -3.63
C PHE A 150 17.40 -0.31 -3.23
N ARG A 151 17.99 0.73 -3.82
CA ARG A 151 17.60 2.13 -3.57
C ARG A 151 16.16 2.39 -4.03
N ALA A 152 15.76 1.88 -5.18
CA ALA A 152 14.38 1.99 -5.66
C ALA A 152 13.39 1.30 -4.70
N ALA A 153 13.74 0.11 -4.20
CA ALA A 153 12.88 -0.64 -3.26
C ALA A 153 12.80 0.00 -1.87
N PHE A 154 13.91 0.51 -1.33
CA PHE A 154 14.00 0.98 0.06
C PHE A 154 14.14 2.50 0.19
N GLY A 155 14.50 3.21 -0.86
CA GLY A 155 14.68 4.66 -0.85
C GLY A 155 13.40 5.46 -0.61
N SER A 156 12.22 4.85 -0.78
CA SER A 156 10.92 5.47 -0.53
C SER A 156 10.46 5.38 0.93
N VAL A 157 11.38 5.11 1.87
CA VAL A 157 11.06 5.09 3.31
C VAL A 157 11.05 6.52 3.84
N GLY A 158 9.89 7.14 3.83
CA GLY A 158 9.66 8.46 4.40
C GLY A 158 8.55 8.44 5.44
N LEU A 159 8.19 9.60 5.96
CA LEU A 159 7.13 9.76 6.97
C LEU A 159 5.79 9.17 6.51
N LEU A 160 5.45 9.29 5.22
CA LEU A 160 4.20 8.73 4.69
C LEU A 160 4.22 7.20 4.71
N CYS A 161 5.35 6.56 4.40
CA CYS A 161 5.51 5.12 4.52
C CYS A 161 5.30 4.67 5.97
N LEU A 162 5.92 5.36 6.93
CA LEU A 162 5.73 5.07 8.37
C LEU A 162 4.28 5.29 8.80
N ALA A 163 3.64 6.38 8.36
CA ALA A 163 2.24 6.65 8.64
C ALA A 163 1.32 5.53 8.11
N ARG A 164 1.56 5.03 6.90
CA ARG A 164 0.86 3.88 6.35
C ARG A 164 1.03 2.64 7.23
N MET A 165 2.26 2.32 7.62
CA MET A 165 2.54 1.15 8.47
C MET A 165 1.82 1.24 9.82
N VAL A 166 1.88 2.41 10.48
CA VAL A 166 1.20 2.65 11.75
C VAL A 166 -0.32 2.55 11.58
N ALA A 167 -0.90 3.13 10.53
CA ALA A 167 -2.32 3.06 10.25
C ALA A 167 -2.77 1.60 10.02
N THR A 168 -2.02 0.82 9.23
CA THR A 168 -2.30 -0.60 8.98
C THR A 168 -2.23 -1.41 10.28
N ALA A 169 -1.20 -1.20 11.11
CA ALA A 169 -1.08 -1.86 12.41
C ALA A 169 -2.21 -1.46 13.37
N ALA A 170 -2.64 -0.20 13.36
CA ALA A 170 -3.74 0.29 14.18
C ALA A 170 -5.07 -0.40 13.86
N ILE A 171 -5.34 -0.64 12.57
CA ILE A 171 -6.56 -1.35 12.14
C ILE A 171 -6.52 -2.80 12.60
N GLN A 172 -5.39 -3.48 12.41
CA GLN A 172 -5.20 -4.84 12.88
C GLN A 172 -5.34 -4.94 14.40
N ARG A 173 -4.70 -4.03 15.15
CA ARG A 173 -4.81 -3.95 16.61
C ARG A 173 -6.26 -3.86 17.06
N ARG A 174 -7.04 -2.99 16.43
CA ARG A 174 -8.46 -2.79 16.77
C ARG A 174 -9.29 -4.03 16.45
N GLY A 175 -9.08 -4.62 15.28
CA GLY A 175 -9.79 -5.83 14.87
C GLY A 175 -9.46 -7.05 15.71
N ALA A 176 -8.19 -7.18 16.10
CA ALA A 176 -7.69 -8.32 16.87
C ALA A 176 -7.84 -8.17 18.39
N GLY A 177 -8.13 -6.98 18.91
CA GLY A 177 -8.21 -6.70 20.35
C GLY A 177 -6.88 -6.96 21.10
N ARG A 178 -5.73 -6.85 20.41
CA ARG A 178 -4.40 -7.15 20.94
C ARG A 178 -3.57 -5.89 21.14
N GLY A 179 -2.40 -6.05 21.78
CA GLY A 179 -1.40 -4.97 21.90
C GLY A 179 -0.82 -4.57 20.55
N TRP A 180 0.09 -3.60 20.53
CA TRP A 180 0.71 -3.07 19.31
C TRP A 180 1.79 -3.97 18.70
N THR A 181 2.46 -4.78 19.50
CA THR A 181 3.66 -5.54 19.08
C THR A 181 3.39 -6.48 17.91
N ALA A 182 2.36 -7.32 18.01
CA ALA A 182 2.04 -8.27 16.94
C ALA A 182 1.54 -7.59 15.65
N PRO A 183 0.61 -6.61 15.68
CA PRO A 183 0.23 -5.86 14.49
C PRO A 183 1.40 -5.13 13.82
N LEU A 184 2.28 -4.47 14.58
CA LEU A 184 3.43 -3.76 14.04
C LEU A 184 4.45 -4.73 13.42
N ALA A 185 4.79 -5.81 14.13
CA ALA A 185 5.71 -6.82 13.62
C ALA A 185 5.18 -7.44 12.32
N LEU A 186 3.89 -7.79 12.28
CA LEU A 186 3.27 -8.35 11.08
C LEU A 186 3.26 -7.35 9.91
N THR A 187 2.87 -6.10 10.17
CA THR A 187 2.87 -5.06 9.14
C THR A 187 4.28 -4.83 8.59
N LEU A 188 5.29 -4.75 9.47
CA LEU A 188 6.68 -4.61 9.06
C LEU A 188 7.15 -5.81 8.22
N THR A 189 6.81 -7.02 8.63
CA THR A 189 7.16 -8.25 7.90
C THR A 189 6.56 -8.25 6.49
N VAL A 190 5.26 -7.97 6.37
CA VAL A 190 4.56 -7.91 5.07
C VAL A 190 5.15 -6.82 4.20
N TRP A 191 5.45 -5.65 4.76
CA TRP A 191 6.10 -4.56 4.05
C TRP A 191 7.49 -4.95 3.54
N LEU A 192 8.34 -5.55 4.40
CA LEU A 192 9.67 -6.01 4.01
C LEU A 192 9.60 -7.06 2.90
N LEU A 193 8.70 -8.04 3.01
CA LEU A 193 8.50 -9.05 1.96
C LEU A 193 8.08 -8.39 0.64
N GLY A 194 7.15 -7.45 0.67
CA GLY A 194 6.75 -6.70 -0.51
C GLY A 194 7.91 -5.95 -1.16
N ARG A 195 8.80 -5.34 -0.36
CA ARG A 195 10.00 -4.65 -0.85
C ARG A 195 11.03 -5.61 -1.43
N LEU A 196 11.24 -6.75 -0.81
CA LEU A 196 12.14 -7.78 -1.32
C LEU A 196 11.64 -8.35 -2.65
N VAL A 197 10.34 -8.64 -2.76
CA VAL A 197 9.73 -9.09 -4.02
C VAL A 197 9.88 -8.02 -5.11
N SER A 198 9.62 -6.77 -4.78
CA SER A 198 9.79 -5.65 -5.72
C SER A 198 11.24 -5.51 -6.19
N TRP A 199 12.20 -5.58 -5.27
CA TRP A 199 13.61 -5.56 -5.61
C TRP A 199 14.00 -6.73 -6.52
N TRP A 200 13.66 -7.95 -6.15
CA TRP A 200 13.96 -9.15 -6.91
C TRP A 200 13.32 -9.11 -8.31
N SER A 201 12.07 -8.70 -8.43
CA SER A 201 11.39 -8.58 -9.71
C SER A 201 12.06 -7.54 -10.63
N THR A 202 12.47 -6.40 -10.07
CA THR A 202 13.16 -5.35 -10.82
C THR A 202 14.50 -5.85 -11.38
N ASP A 203 15.28 -6.57 -10.58
CA ASP A 203 16.57 -7.11 -11.02
C ASP A 203 16.37 -8.24 -12.06
N LEU A 204 15.36 -9.08 -11.90
CA LEU A 204 15.03 -10.14 -12.86
C LEU A 204 14.66 -9.56 -14.24
N PHE A 205 13.84 -8.53 -14.27
CA PHE A 205 13.41 -7.90 -15.53
C PHE A 205 14.51 -7.05 -16.17
N ARG A 206 15.45 -6.51 -15.39
CA ARG A 206 16.65 -5.83 -15.96
C ARG A 206 17.58 -6.81 -16.68
N GLY A 207 17.67 -8.07 -16.20
CA GLY A 207 18.45 -9.12 -16.87
C GLY A 207 17.83 -9.64 -18.18
N VAL A 208 16.57 -9.30 -18.43
CA VAL A 208 15.79 -9.69 -19.61
C VAL A 208 15.62 -8.50 -20.58
N SER A 209 16.35 -7.39 -20.37
CA SER A 209 16.33 -6.27 -21.32
C SER A 209 16.60 -6.77 -22.73
N PRO A 210 15.75 -6.44 -23.70
CA PRO A 210 15.87 -6.96 -25.04
C PRO A 210 17.20 -6.54 -25.64
N LEU A 211 17.78 -7.49 -26.34
CA LEU A 211 18.85 -7.37 -27.30
C LEU A 211 18.82 -6.03 -28.07
N PRO A 212 19.99 -5.51 -28.37
CA PRO A 212 20.17 -4.26 -29.12
C PRO A 212 19.45 -4.25 -30.44
#